data_f1cb23fe74cb87f43bbe4343fc30843f
#
_entry.id   f1cb23fe74cb87f43bbe4343fc30843f
#
_cell.length_a   1.000
_cell.length_b   1.000
_cell.length_c   1.000
_cell.angle_alpha   90.00
_cell.angle_beta   90.00
_cell.angle_gamma   90.00
#
_symmetry.space_group_name_H-M   'P 1'
#
loop_
_entity.id
_entity.type
_entity.pdbx_description
1 polymer ?
#
loop_
_entity_poly.entity_id
_entity_poly.type
_entity_poly.pdbx_seq_one_letter_code
_entity_poly.pdbx_strand_id
1 'polypeptide(L)'
;MASHFAKKYQGYRHCCMIDTDEKRIKALKLYPIDEVWGIGRRYAARLEALGVKTAYDFAEHNQTWVKATFNNIVIERTWRELNGEDCVPNEEMAKKKSICTSRSFNGMITNLDGLRTHVSNYAARCAEKLRQQGTVASIVGVFLDAGNKHC
;
A
#
# COMPACT_ATOMS: atom_id res chain seq x y z
N MET A 1 10.58 -2.28 -0.51
CA MET A 1 12.06 -2.15 -0.66
C MET A 1 12.63 -3.17 -1.65
N ALA A 2 12.65 -4.48 -1.40
CA ALA A 2 13.21 -5.48 -2.33
C ALA A 2 12.67 -5.38 -3.77
N SER A 3 11.36 -5.22 -3.92
CA SER A 3 10.70 -5.04 -5.22
C SER A 3 11.17 -3.78 -5.99
N HIS A 4 11.51 -2.71 -5.29
CA HIS A 4 12.09 -1.50 -5.89
C HIS A 4 13.48 -1.80 -6.46
N PHE A 5 14.36 -2.44 -5.67
CA PHE A 5 15.70 -2.79 -6.13
C PHE A 5 15.68 -3.79 -7.30
N ALA A 6 14.79 -4.78 -7.24
CA ALA A 6 14.63 -5.75 -8.32
C ALA A 6 14.23 -5.11 -9.65
N LYS A 7 13.45 -4.03 -9.62
CA LYS A 7 13.02 -3.29 -10.82
C LYS A 7 14.07 -2.27 -11.29
N LYS A 8 14.72 -1.57 -10.37
CA LYS A 8 15.59 -0.43 -10.68
C LYS A 8 16.99 -0.86 -11.13
N TYR A 9 17.49 -1.98 -10.63
CA TYR A 9 18.86 -2.42 -10.88
C TYR A 9 18.89 -3.72 -11.69
N GLN A 10 19.34 -3.65 -12.93
CA GLN A 10 19.42 -4.81 -13.85
C GLN A 10 20.22 -5.99 -13.30
N GLY A 11 21.23 -5.74 -12.44
CA GLY A 11 22.03 -6.79 -11.81
C GLY A 11 21.23 -7.77 -10.96
N TYR A 12 20.05 -7.39 -10.48
CA TYR A 12 19.18 -8.28 -9.72
C TYR A 12 18.29 -9.20 -10.58
N ARG A 13 18.29 -9.05 -11.91
CA ARG A 13 17.48 -9.87 -12.83
C ARG A 13 16.03 -10.02 -12.38
N HIS A 14 15.40 -8.92 -11.95
CA HIS A 14 14.04 -8.83 -11.41
C HIS A 14 13.79 -9.59 -10.08
N CYS A 15 14.84 -10.09 -9.43
CA CYS A 15 14.74 -10.74 -8.13
C CYS A 15 15.74 -10.14 -7.13
N CYS A 16 15.26 -9.58 -6.01
CA CYS A 16 16.10 -9.06 -4.95
C CYS A 16 15.67 -9.67 -3.62
N MET A 17 16.63 -10.28 -2.92
CA MET A 17 16.40 -10.86 -1.60
C MET A 17 17.19 -10.08 -0.55
N ILE A 18 16.49 -9.61 0.47
CA ILE A 18 17.05 -8.89 1.63
C ILE A 18 16.77 -9.77 2.85
N ASP A 19 17.67 -10.69 3.10
CA ASP A 19 17.54 -11.79 4.08
C ASP A 19 18.52 -11.67 5.26
N THR A 20 19.40 -10.67 5.22
CA THR A 20 20.37 -10.39 6.29
C THR A 20 20.33 -8.91 6.69
N ASP A 21 20.73 -8.60 7.93
CA ASP A 21 20.82 -7.23 8.42
C ASP A 21 21.79 -6.37 7.61
N GLU A 22 22.90 -6.95 7.18
CA GLU A 22 23.86 -6.22 6.32
C GLU A 22 23.23 -5.78 5.01
N LYS A 23 22.48 -6.69 4.34
CA LYS A 23 21.75 -6.36 3.11
C LYS A 23 20.63 -5.35 3.38
N ARG A 24 19.94 -5.46 4.54
CA ARG A 24 18.91 -4.51 4.96
C ARG A 24 19.50 -3.12 5.13
N ILE A 25 20.58 -2.98 5.89
CA ILE A 25 21.25 -1.69 6.13
C ILE A 25 21.75 -1.09 4.81
N LYS A 26 22.36 -1.91 3.94
CA LYS A 26 22.81 -1.45 2.62
C LYS A 26 21.64 -0.96 1.77
N ALA A 27 20.53 -1.69 1.78
CA ALA A 27 19.32 -1.31 1.07
C ALA A 27 18.72 -0.01 1.62
N LEU A 28 18.64 0.15 2.94
CA LEU A 28 18.11 1.36 3.59
C LEU A 28 18.91 2.61 3.21
N LYS A 29 20.25 2.51 3.14
CA LYS A 29 21.14 3.63 2.74
C LYS A 29 20.92 4.07 1.29
N LEU A 30 20.47 3.17 0.42
CA LEU A 30 20.22 3.43 -1.00
C LEU A 30 18.75 3.75 -1.29
N TYR A 31 17.85 3.60 -0.31
CA TYR A 31 16.42 3.74 -0.52
C TYR A 31 15.96 5.14 -0.15
N PRO A 32 15.48 5.94 -1.13
CA PRO A 32 15.03 7.30 -0.87
C PRO A 32 13.83 7.31 0.06
N ILE A 33 13.74 8.33 0.91
CA ILE A 33 12.69 8.43 1.93
C ILE A 33 11.28 8.59 1.34
N ASP A 34 11.16 9.26 0.22
CA ASP A 34 9.91 9.49 -0.50
C ASP A 34 9.34 8.22 -1.20
N GLU A 35 10.19 7.22 -1.39
CA GLU A 35 9.83 5.92 -1.96
C GLU A 35 9.42 4.89 -0.88
N VAL A 36 9.58 5.23 0.40
CA VAL A 36 9.23 4.31 1.51
C VAL A 36 7.73 4.17 1.61
N TRP A 37 7.25 2.93 1.55
CA TRP A 37 5.83 2.63 1.71
C TRP A 37 5.34 3.09 3.09
N GLY A 38 4.22 3.81 3.14
CA GLY A 38 3.70 4.43 4.36
C GLY A 38 4.14 5.88 4.55
N ILE A 39 5.15 6.36 3.83
CA ILE A 39 5.58 7.75 3.84
C ILE A 39 5.02 8.45 2.58
N GLY A 40 3.93 9.18 2.77
CA GLY A 40 3.32 9.97 1.70
C GLY A 40 4.07 11.30 1.46
N ARG A 41 3.79 11.98 0.33
CA ARG A 41 4.47 13.21 -0.12
C ARG A 41 4.65 14.27 0.98
N ARG A 42 3.62 14.51 1.81
CA ARG A 42 3.69 15.49 2.91
C ARG A 42 4.71 15.11 3.99
N TYR A 43 4.78 13.84 4.33
CA TYR A 43 5.73 13.35 5.32
C TYR A 43 7.15 13.28 4.75
N ALA A 44 7.30 12.87 3.50
CA ALA A 44 8.59 12.91 2.80
C ALA A 44 9.17 14.31 2.78
N ALA A 45 8.43 15.32 2.33
CA ALA A 45 8.87 16.71 2.32
C ALA A 45 9.26 17.22 3.72
N ARG A 46 8.52 16.83 4.77
CA ARG A 46 8.85 17.18 6.15
C ARG A 46 10.13 16.51 6.65
N LEU A 47 10.32 15.24 6.32
CA LEU A 47 11.53 14.48 6.65
C LEU A 47 12.76 15.07 5.94
N GLU A 48 12.65 15.37 4.65
CA GLU A 48 13.71 16.02 3.87
C GLU A 48 14.09 17.39 4.43
N ALA A 49 13.11 18.20 4.86
CA ALA A 49 13.37 19.48 5.52
C ALA A 49 14.10 19.31 6.86
N LEU A 50 13.97 18.16 7.53
CA LEU A 50 14.70 17.77 8.74
C LEU A 50 16.04 17.10 8.44
N GLY A 51 16.46 17.04 7.15
CA GLY A 51 17.71 16.44 6.72
C GLY A 51 17.69 14.92 6.49
N VAL A 52 16.53 14.28 6.65
CA VAL A 52 16.33 12.84 6.47
C VAL A 52 16.06 12.57 4.99
N LYS A 53 17.01 12.02 4.27
CA LYS A 53 16.95 11.79 2.82
C LYS A 53 16.76 10.33 2.46
N THR A 54 17.20 9.42 3.31
CA THR A 54 17.15 7.98 3.06
C THR A 54 16.33 7.26 4.14
N ALA A 55 15.89 6.05 3.82
CA ALA A 55 15.25 5.17 4.80
C ALA A 55 16.19 4.85 5.99
N TYR A 56 17.50 4.84 5.74
CA TYR A 56 18.51 4.65 6.78
C TYR A 56 18.53 5.83 7.75
N ASP A 57 18.60 7.07 7.25
CA ASP A 57 18.58 8.27 8.09
C ASP A 57 17.34 8.28 8.99
N PHE A 58 16.20 7.87 8.44
CA PHE A 58 14.96 7.77 9.22
C PHE A 58 15.02 6.67 10.29
N ALA A 59 15.55 5.50 9.94
CA ALA A 59 15.67 4.36 10.87
C ALA A 59 16.62 4.63 12.05
N GLU A 60 17.64 5.49 11.88
CA GLU A 60 18.58 5.86 12.95
C GLU A 60 17.97 6.77 14.02
N HIS A 61 16.86 7.45 13.75
CA HIS A 61 16.16 8.23 14.77
C HIS A 61 15.56 7.31 15.85
N ASN A 62 15.45 7.83 17.06
CA ASN A 62 14.80 7.09 18.14
C ASN A 62 13.27 7.20 18.06
N GLN A 63 12.59 6.22 18.65
CA GLN A 63 11.13 6.15 18.66
C GLN A 63 10.47 7.39 19.25
N THR A 64 11.05 7.97 20.28
CA THR A 64 10.53 9.18 20.94
C THR A 64 10.49 10.35 19.98
N TRP A 65 11.55 10.54 19.20
CA TRP A 65 11.62 11.58 18.17
C TRP A 65 10.55 11.36 17.09
N VAL A 66 10.39 10.12 16.62
CA VAL A 66 9.37 9.78 15.59
C VAL A 66 7.97 10.09 16.10
N LYS A 67 7.65 9.70 17.33
CA LYS A 67 6.35 9.98 17.96
C LYS A 67 6.11 11.48 18.14
N ALA A 68 7.08 12.20 18.69
CA ALA A 68 6.97 13.63 18.92
C ALA A 68 6.83 14.43 17.61
N THR A 69 7.55 14.00 16.56
CA THR A 69 7.58 14.73 15.29
C THR A 69 6.32 14.48 14.46
N PHE A 70 5.80 13.26 14.42
CA PHE A 70 4.73 12.91 13.48
C PHE A 70 3.39 12.62 14.15
N ASN A 71 3.38 12.15 15.40
CA ASN A 71 2.18 11.72 16.14
C ASN A 71 1.22 10.86 15.27
N ASN A 72 1.81 9.92 14.52
CA ASN A 72 1.10 9.09 13.55
C ASN A 72 1.56 7.64 13.67
N ILE A 73 0.63 6.76 14.00
CA ILE A 73 0.88 5.33 14.20
C ILE A 73 1.41 4.63 12.93
N VAL A 74 1.01 5.08 11.74
CA VAL A 74 1.48 4.49 10.47
C VAL A 74 2.96 4.79 10.28
N ILE A 75 3.38 6.04 10.53
CA ILE A 75 4.79 6.45 10.44
C ILE A 75 5.64 5.72 11.48
N GLU A 76 5.13 5.57 12.70
CA GLU A 76 5.81 4.81 13.75
C GLU A 76 5.97 3.33 13.37
N ARG A 77 4.92 2.70 12.85
CA ARG A 77 5.01 1.32 12.36
C ARG A 77 6.00 1.18 11.22
N THR A 78 5.97 2.09 10.25
CA THR A 78 6.96 2.11 9.16
C THR A 78 8.39 2.20 9.70
N TRP A 79 8.63 3.08 10.69
CA TRP A 79 9.94 3.20 11.34
C TRP A 79 10.37 1.88 12.02
N ARG A 80 9.47 1.23 12.77
CA ARG A 80 9.74 -0.07 13.42
C ARG A 80 10.05 -1.16 12.39
N GLU A 81 9.30 -1.24 11.30
CA GLU A 81 9.54 -2.20 10.21
C GLU A 81 10.88 -1.95 9.51
N LEU A 82 11.29 -0.70 9.34
CA LEU A 82 12.63 -0.39 8.81
C LEU A 82 13.73 -0.86 9.77
N ASN A 83 13.48 -0.88 11.07
CA ASN A 83 14.38 -1.42 12.09
C ASN A 83 14.31 -2.96 12.23
N GLY A 84 13.51 -3.63 11.40
CA GLY A 84 13.42 -5.09 11.36
C GLY A 84 12.36 -5.68 12.30
N GLU A 85 11.50 -4.84 12.91
CA GLU A 85 10.39 -5.32 13.71
C GLU A 85 9.20 -5.67 12.81
N ASP A 86 8.59 -6.84 13.01
CA ASP A 86 7.33 -7.20 12.35
C ASP A 86 6.17 -6.48 13.05
N CYS A 87 5.62 -5.47 12.37
CA CYS A 87 4.52 -4.65 12.87
C CYS A 87 3.18 -5.01 12.22
N VAL A 88 3.16 -5.91 11.26
CA VAL A 88 1.92 -6.45 10.70
C VAL A 88 1.46 -7.58 11.62
N PRO A 89 0.42 -7.37 12.46
CA PRO A 89 -0.12 -8.49 13.21
C PRO A 89 -0.55 -9.54 12.19
N ASN A 90 -0.20 -10.79 12.44
CA ASN A 90 -0.83 -11.95 11.80
C ASN A 90 -2.30 -11.94 12.28
N GLU A 91 -3.07 -10.99 11.78
CA GLU A 91 -4.50 -10.98 12.02
C GLU A 91 -5.04 -12.26 11.38
N GLU A 92 -5.37 -13.23 12.20
CA GLU A 92 -6.40 -14.20 11.85
C GLU A 92 -7.49 -13.41 11.17
N MET A 93 -7.80 -13.76 9.92
CA MET A 93 -8.54 -12.93 8.96
C MET A 93 -9.82 -12.36 9.59
N ALA A 94 -9.71 -11.21 10.24
CA ALA A 94 -10.87 -10.52 10.80
C ALA A 94 -11.87 -10.29 9.66
N LYS A 95 -13.13 -10.63 9.89
CA LYS A 95 -14.19 -10.47 8.91
C LYS A 95 -14.18 -9.03 8.40
N LYS A 96 -14.07 -8.85 7.11
CA LYS A 96 -14.01 -7.52 6.50
C LYS A 96 -15.33 -6.79 6.76
N LYS A 97 -15.23 -5.56 7.26
CA LYS A 97 -16.41 -4.69 7.51
C LYS A 97 -17.11 -4.26 6.22
N SER A 98 -16.41 -4.24 5.11
CA SER A 98 -16.95 -3.93 3.78
C SER A 98 -16.29 -4.80 2.72
N ILE A 99 -17.06 -5.16 1.70
CA ILE A 99 -16.58 -5.91 0.54
C ILE A 99 -16.83 -5.05 -0.70
N CYS A 100 -15.78 -4.84 -1.48
CA CYS A 100 -15.85 -4.10 -2.72
C CYS A 100 -15.24 -4.94 -3.86
N THR A 101 -15.79 -4.80 -5.05
CA THR A 101 -15.20 -5.27 -6.30
C THR A 101 -15.26 -4.14 -7.30
N SER A 102 -14.10 -3.65 -7.73
CA SER A 102 -13.96 -2.60 -8.74
C SER A 102 -12.95 -3.01 -9.79
N ARG A 103 -13.15 -2.57 -11.02
CA ARG A 103 -12.24 -2.77 -12.14
C ARG A 103 -12.31 -1.59 -13.10
N SER A 104 -11.18 -1.21 -13.65
CA SER A 104 -11.11 -0.33 -14.80
C SER A 104 -11.40 -1.12 -16.08
N PHE A 105 -12.09 -0.51 -17.02
CA PHE A 105 -12.37 -1.12 -18.32
C PHE A 105 -11.26 -0.80 -19.32
N ASN A 106 -10.91 -1.78 -20.16
CA ASN A 106 -10.08 -1.54 -21.33
C ASN A 106 -10.99 -1.02 -22.46
N GLY A 107 -11.16 0.30 -22.53
CA GLY A 107 -12.02 0.94 -23.52
C GLY A 107 -13.30 1.51 -22.92
N MET A 108 -14.07 2.19 -23.77
CA MET A 108 -15.30 2.90 -23.38
C MET A 108 -16.49 1.93 -23.48
N ILE A 109 -17.28 1.82 -22.42
CA ILE A 109 -18.57 1.13 -22.45
C ILE A 109 -19.65 2.16 -22.76
N THR A 110 -20.27 2.05 -23.92
CA THR A 110 -21.25 3.02 -24.43
C THR A 110 -22.69 2.53 -24.37
N ASN A 111 -22.92 1.26 -23.98
CA ASN A 111 -24.25 0.70 -23.93
C ASN A 111 -24.62 0.19 -22.52
N LEU A 112 -25.90 0.26 -22.21
CA LEU A 112 -26.43 -0.09 -20.89
C LEU A 112 -26.33 -1.60 -20.59
N ASP A 113 -26.47 -2.46 -21.58
CA ASP A 113 -26.45 -3.91 -21.38
C ASP A 113 -25.05 -4.41 -21.06
N GLY A 114 -24.02 -3.84 -21.69
CA GLY A 114 -22.63 -4.11 -21.31
C GLY A 114 -22.35 -3.71 -19.87
N LEU A 115 -22.85 -2.53 -19.46
CA LEU A 115 -22.71 -2.06 -18.09
C LEU A 115 -23.43 -2.97 -17.09
N ARG A 116 -24.68 -3.36 -17.37
CA ARG A 116 -25.46 -4.31 -16.55
C ARG A 116 -24.73 -5.63 -16.35
N THR A 117 -24.14 -6.16 -17.42
CA THR A 117 -23.36 -7.41 -17.36
C THR A 117 -22.20 -7.29 -16.38
N HIS A 118 -21.45 -6.20 -16.43
CA HIS A 118 -20.33 -5.97 -15.51
C HIS A 118 -20.80 -5.81 -14.06
N VAL A 119 -21.84 -5.02 -13.82
CA VAL A 119 -22.42 -4.83 -12.48
C VAL A 119 -22.91 -6.16 -11.90
N SER A 120 -23.62 -6.97 -12.69
CA SER A 120 -24.08 -8.30 -12.27
C SER A 120 -22.92 -9.22 -11.89
N ASN A 121 -21.86 -9.26 -12.69
CA ASN A 121 -20.67 -10.05 -12.40
C ASN A 121 -19.96 -9.59 -11.12
N TYR A 122 -19.88 -8.28 -10.87
CA TYR A 122 -19.26 -7.76 -9.65
C TYR A 122 -20.12 -8.01 -8.41
N ALA A 123 -21.43 -7.88 -8.54
CA ALA A 123 -22.38 -8.23 -7.48
C ALA A 123 -22.26 -9.72 -7.11
N ALA A 124 -22.21 -10.62 -8.09
CA ALA A 124 -22.02 -12.05 -7.87
C ALA A 124 -20.71 -12.34 -7.10
N ARG A 125 -19.60 -11.70 -7.47
CA ARG A 125 -18.32 -11.84 -6.76
C ARG A 125 -18.37 -11.29 -5.34
N CYS A 126 -19.05 -10.18 -5.11
CA CYS A 126 -19.25 -9.65 -3.76
C CYS A 126 -20.09 -10.60 -2.90
N ALA A 127 -21.16 -11.15 -3.47
CA ALA A 127 -22.03 -12.14 -2.79
C ALA A 127 -21.27 -13.43 -2.45
N GLU A 128 -20.39 -13.90 -3.33
CA GLU A 128 -19.50 -15.03 -3.06
C GLU A 128 -18.60 -14.77 -1.84
N LYS A 129 -17.94 -13.61 -1.79
CA LYS A 129 -17.09 -13.21 -0.67
C LYS A 129 -17.88 -13.09 0.64
N LEU A 130 -19.12 -12.58 0.60
CA LEU A 130 -20.00 -12.52 1.76
C LEU A 130 -20.31 -13.92 2.29
N ARG A 131 -20.68 -14.86 1.39
CA ARG A 131 -20.93 -16.26 1.77
C ARG A 131 -19.70 -16.92 2.39
N GLN A 132 -18.51 -16.70 1.81
CA GLN A 132 -17.24 -17.22 2.35
C GLN A 132 -16.94 -16.69 3.76
N GLN A 133 -17.32 -15.45 4.05
CA GLN A 133 -17.17 -14.86 5.40
C GLN A 133 -18.31 -15.27 6.36
N GLY A 134 -19.39 -15.89 5.89
CA GLY A 134 -20.59 -16.15 6.68
C GLY A 134 -21.26 -14.85 7.15
N THR A 135 -21.29 -13.82 6.29
CA THR A 135 -21.86 -12.50 6.59
C THR A 135 -22.91 -12.09 5.56
N VAL A 136 -23.73 -11.11 5.93
CA VAL A 136 -24.73 -10.48 5.07
C VAL A 136 -24.46 -8.99 4.92
N ALA A 137 -24.90 -8.38 3.84
CA ALA A 137 -24.82 -6.94 3.64
C ALA A 137 -26.19 -6.30 3.97
N SER A 138 -26.15 -5.23 4.75
CA SER A 138 -27.32 -4.37 5.01
C SER A 138 -27.44 -3.26 3.96
N ILE A 139 -26.35 -2.89 3.33
CA ILE A 139 -26.30 -1.83 2.31
C ILE A 139 -25.51 -2.34 1.11
N VAL A 140 -26.05 -2.11 -0.09
CA VAL A 140 -25.37 -2.39 -1.36
C VAL A 140 -25.30 -1.09 -2.15
N GLY A 141 -24.09 -0.72 -2.57
CA GLY A 141 -23.84 0.46 -3.40
C GLY A 141 -23.19 0.07 -4.73
N VAL A 142 -23.55 0.77 -5.79
CA VAL A 142 -22.89 0.70 -7.10
C VAL A 142 -22.35 2.07 -7.42
N PHE A 143 -21.09 2.16 -7.82
CA PHE A 143 -20.48 3.40 -8.26
C PHE A 143 -19.85 3.23 -9.64
N LEU A 144 -19.90 4.28 -10.42
CA LEU A 144 -19.33 4.38 -11.76
C LEU A 144 -18.48 5.63 -11.82
N ASP A 145 -17.25 5.48 -12.26
CA ASP A 145 -16.33 6.59 -12.51
C ASP A 145 -16.14 6.69 -14.03
N ALA A 146 -16.60 7.80 -14.59
CA ALA A 146 -16.52 8.06 -16.03
C ALA A 146 -15.13 8.54 -16.49
N GLY A 147 -14.16 8.67 -15.57
CA GLY A 147 -12.79 9.07 -15.87
C GLY A 147 -12.73 10.32 -16.74
N ASN A 148 -12.83 11.51 -16.16
CA ASN A 148 -12.65 12.76 -16.89
C ASN A 148 -11.20 12.79 -17.43
N LYS A 149 -11.03 12.39 -18.68
CA LYS A 149 -9.85 12.83 -19.45
C LYS A 149 -10.07 14.30 -19.73
N HIS A 150 -9.52 15.17 -18.89
CA HIS A 150 -9.28 16.53 -19.31
C HIS A 150 -8.36 16.47 -20.53
N CYS A 151 -8.90 16.81 -21.69
CA CYS A 151 -8.12 17.15 -22.89
C CYS A 151 -7.29 18.40 -22.60
#